data_aeb15af578b28c3c0d82775821c92fed
#
_entry.id   aeb15af578b28c3c0d82775821c92fed
#
_cell.length_a   1.000
_cell.length_b   1.000
_cell.length_c   1.000
_cell.angle_alpha   90.00
_cell.angle_beta   90.00
_cell.angle_gamma   90.00
#
_symmetry.space_group_name_H-M   'P 1'
#
loop_
_entity.id
_entity.type
_entity.pdbx_description
1 polymer ?
#
loop_
_entity_poly.entity_id
_entity_poly.type
_entity_poly.pdbx_seq_one_letter_code
_entity_poly.pdbx_strand_id
1 'polypeptide(L)'
;MKKLFILGAAITSLTISSCTTVPLTGRSRLNLVSDSQVLPMAFQAYGEFLTENKGAVLSTSNAQAQQVKRVGNNIIASVKSYMNNNGYGESIKNYQWEVNVVQSKELNAWCMPGGKIVVYTGILPVTKDDAGLATVMGHEIAHAIAGHSAERMSKEMVSQGIGVAGNVALSKNAQSQSVFNTLYGVGTPIVMLKYGRDQELEADRLGLIFMAMAGYNPQSAVSFWQRMSSASEGSQKPPEFLSTHPSDATRIGRIQNALPEAQKYYKSTTGKPIK
;
A
#
# COMPACT_ATOMS: atom_id res chain seq x y z
N MET A 1 36.82 -26.81 -16.67
CA MET A 1 35.38 -26.81 -17.08
C MET A 1 34.40 -27.12 -15.95
N LYS A 2 34.67 -28.07 -15.02
CA LYS A 2 33.75 -28.39 -13.90
C LYS A 2 33.50 -27.25 -12.89
N LYS A 3 34.50 -26.37 -12.65
CA LYS A 3 34.37 -25.25 -11.70
C LYS A 3 33.46 -24.09 -12.21
N LEU A 4 33.38 -23.89 -13.52
CA LEU A 4 32.52 -22.84 -14.11
C LEU A 4 31.05 -23.21 -14.08
N PHE A 5 30.70 -24.50 -14.17
CA PHE A 5 29.34 -25.00 -14.06
C PHE A 5 28.77 -24.88 -12.64
N ILE A 6 29.62 -25.05 -11.60
CA ILE A 6 29.20 -24.93 -10.21
C ILE A 6 28.87 -23.46 -9.85
N LEU A 7 29.64 -22.50 -10.40
CA LEU A 7 29.40 -21.08 -10.18
C LEU A 7 28.07 -20.60 -10.84
N GLY A 8 27.78 -21.08 -12.06
CA GLY A 8 26.55 -20.79 -12.77
C GLY A 8 25.31 -21.35 -12.08
N ALA A 9 25.36 -22.56 -11.53
CA ALA A 9 24.26 -23.17 -10.78
C ALA A 9 23.97 -22.45 -9.44
N ALA A 10 25.03 -21.98 -8.77
CA ALA A 10 24.85 -21.21 -7.50
C ALA A 10 24.19 -19.85 -7.73
N ILE A 11 24.52 -19.16 -8.82
CA ILE A 11 23.90 -17.87 -9.18
C ILE A 11 22.42 -18.05 -9.55
N THR A 12 22.09 -19.10 -10.29
CA THR A 12 20.70 -19.39 -10.71
C THR A 12 19.83 -19.77 -9.50
N SER A 13 20.37 -20.49 -8.52
CA SER A 13 19.66 -20.87 -7.30
C SER A 13 19.36 -19.67 -6.38
N LEU A 14 20.23 -18.66 -6.34
CA LEU A 14 20.04 -17.45 -5.56
C LEU A 14 18.93 -16.54 -6.13
N THR A 15 18.75 -16.51 -7.45
CA THR A 15 17.72 -15.69 -8.09
C THR A 15 16.30 -16.25 -7.91
N ILE A 16 16.15 -17.57 -7.83
CA ILE A 16 14.84 -18.21 -7.60
C ILE A 16 14.36 -17.99 -6.17
N SER A 17 15.26 -17.85 -5.20
CA SER A 17 14.94 -17.63 -3.79
C SER A 17 14.53 -16.17 -3.47
N SER A 18 14.67 -15.24 -4.41
CA SER A 18 14.46 -13.80 -4.19
C SER A 18 13.12 -13.28 -4.72
N CYS A 19 12.25 -14.15 -5.24
CA CYS A 19 10.93 -13.79 -5.72
C CYS A 19 9.85 -14.36 -4.80
N THR A 20 8.83 -13.55 -4.53
CA THR A 20 7.61 -13.96 -3.82
C THR A 20 6.38 -13.66 -4.66
N THR A 21 5.28 -14.32 -4.36
CA THR A 21 4.02 -14.14 -5.09
C THR A 21 3.10 -13.19 -4.33
N VAL A 22 2.53 -12.23 -5.02
CA VAL A 22 1.51 -11.32 -4.47
C VAL A 22 0.21 -12.11 -4.27
N PRO A 23 -0.40 -12.06 -3.08
CA PRO A 23 -1.70 -12.67 -2.84
C PRO A 23 -2.77 -12.15 -3.81
N LEU A 24 -3.75 -12.96 -4.15
CA LEU A 24 -4.87 -12.73 -5.07
C LEU A 24 -4.46 -12.54 -6.54
N THR A 25 -3.39 -11.81 -6.85
CA THR A 25 -2.99 -11.54 -8.24
C THR A 25 -2.09 -12.63 -8.82
N GLY A 26 -1.37 -13.35 -7.95
CA GLY A 26 -0.40 -14.35 -8.37
C GLY A 26 0.86 -13.74 -9.03
N ARG A 27 0.98 -12.41 -9.07
CA ARG A 27 2.14 -11.74 -9.68
C ARG A 27 3.42 -12.06 -8.90
N SER A 28 4.46 -12.43 -9.59
CA SER A 28 5.79 -12.56 -9.01
C SER A 28 6.41 -11.18 -8.79
N ARG A 29 7.00 -10.96 -7.61
CA ARG A 29 7.69 -9.72 -7.25
C ARG A 29 9.08 -10.00 -6.69
N LEU A 30 10.01 -9.08 -6.93
CA LEU A 30 11.33 -9.13 -6.31
C LEU A 30 11.20 -8.84 -4.80
N ASN A 31 11.80 -9.68 -3.97
CA ASN A 31 11.73 -9.58 -2.51
C ASN A 31 13.10 -9.88 -1.87
N LEU A 32 14.01 -8.92 -1.96
CA LEU A 32 15.34 -9.01 -1.33
C LEU A 32 15.32 -8.59 0.13
N VAL A 33 14.29 -7.85 0.55
CA VAL A 33 14.15 -7.32 1.90
C VAL A 33 13.02 -8.06 2.60
N SER A 34 13.33 -8.80 3.65
CA SER A 34 12.35 -9.58 4.40
C SER A 34 11.45 -8.70 5.29
N ASP A 35 10.27 -9.21 5.64
CA ASP A 35 9.38 -8.55 6.59
C ASP A 35 10.06 -8.30 7.94
N SER A 36 10.93 -9.22 8.40
CA SER A 36 11.70 -9.04 9.64
C SER A 36 12.65 -7.83 9.61
N GLN A 37 12.99 -7.33 8.42
CA GLN A 37 13.79 -6.12 8.23
C GLN A 37 12.90 -4.89 8.03
N VAL A 38 11.87 -4.99 7.20
CA VAL A 38 11.02 -3.85 6.82
C VAL A 38 10.09 -3.42 7.95
N LEU A 39 9.46 -4.38 8.65
CA LEU A 39 8.43 -4.06 9.64
C LEU A 39 8.96 -3.24 10.83
N PRO A 40 10.12 -3.58 11.45
CA PRO A 40 10.66 -2.75 12.53
C PRO A 40 10.96 -1.32 12.08
N MET A 41 11.51 -1.12 10.88
CA MET A 41 11.79 0.21 10.33
C MET A 41 10.49 1.00 10.11
N ALA A 42 9.46 0.36 9.57
CA ALA A 42 8.15 0.99 9.36
C ALA A 42 7.48 1.37 10.68
N PHE A 43 7.55 0.51 11.69
CA PHE A 43 6.96 0.79 13.01
C PHE A 43 7.68 1.93 13.72
N GLN A 44 9.01 2.00 13.63
CA GLN A 44 9.79 3.10 14.16
C GLN A 44 9.42 4.42 13.47
N ALA A 45 9.48 4.46 12.14
CA ALA A 45 9.15 5.66 11.36
C ALA A 45 7.72 6.15 11.61
N TYR A 46 6.77 5.21 11.78
CA TYR A 46 5.40 5.55 12.15
C TYR A 46 5.30 6.19 13.55
N GLY A 47 6.01 5.64 14.53
CA GLY A 47 6.08 6.20 15.89
C GLY A 47 6.70 7.60 15.93
N GLU A 48 7.77 7.81 15.17
CA GLU A 48 8.40 9.11 14.99
C GLU A 48 7.42 10.11 14.35
N PHE A 49 6.75 9.72 13.25
CA PHE A 49 5.72 10.54 12.61
C PHE A 49 4.60 10.95 13.57
N LEU A 50 4.06 10.02 14.37
CA LEU A 50 3.01 10.34 15.33
C LEU A 50 3.50 11.28 16.43
N THR A 51 4.75 11.16 16.84
CA THR A 51 5.38 12.03 17.85
C THR A 51 5.52 13.45 17.31
N GLU A 52 6.03 13.60 16.10
CA GLU A 52 6.20 14.89 15.43
C GLU A 52 4.86 15.58 15.16
N ASN A 53 3.81 14.81 14.89
CA ASN A 53 2.47 15.30 14.58
C ASN A 53 1.49 15.20 15.75
N LYS A 54 1.97 15.02 16.99
CA LYS A 54 1.13 14.75 18.18
C LYS A 54 -0.02 15.75 18.35
N GLY A 55 0.20 17.04 18.08
CA GLY A 55 -0.83 18.08 18.18
C GLY A 55 -1.89 18.05 17.06
N ALA A 56 -1.61 17.35 15.96
CA ALA A 56 -2.48 17.23 14.80
C ALA A 56 -3.20 15.87 14.72
N VAL A 57 -2.79 14.87 15.50
CA VAL A 57 -3.49 13.58 15.56
C VAL A 57 -4.83 13.77 16.25
N LEU A 58 -5.92 13.44 15.55
CA LEU A 58 -7.27 13.58 16.08
C LEU A 58 -7.55 12.57 17.19
N SER A 59 -8.22 13.02 18.25
CA SER A 59 -8.66 12.14 19.35
C SER A 59 -9.65 11.08 18.86
N THR A 60 -9.76 9.98 19.60
CA THR A 60 -10.70 8.90 19.30
C THR A 60 -12.16 9.30 19.42
N SER A 61 -12.49 10.41 20.09
CA SER A 61 -13.83 10.98 20.20
C SER A 61 -14.21 11.88 19.03
N ASN A 62 -13.25 12.25 18.18
CA ASN A 62 -13.52 13.07 17.00
C ASN A 62 -14.32 12.28 15.96
N ALA A 63 -15.39 12.87 15.41
CA ALA A 63 -16.31 12.21 14.47
C ALA A 63 -15.59 11.73 13.18
N GLN A 64 -14.66 12.55 12.63
CA GLN A 64 -13.89 12.17 11.45
C GLN A 64 -12.94 10.99 11.76
N ALA A 65 -12.30 11.02 12.95
CA ALA A 65 -11.45 9.91 13.37
C ALA A 65 -12.27 8.61 13.57
N GLN A 66 -13.47 8.70 14.12
CA GLN A 66 -14.38 7.56 14.27
C GLN A 66 -14.81 7.00 12.91
N GLN A 67 -15.16 7.86 11.95
CA GLN A 67 -15.52 7.45 10.60
C GLN A 67 -14.36 6.70 9.92
N VAL A 68 -13.16 7.29 9.90
CA VAL A 68 -11.98 6.70 9.26
C VAL A 68 -11.60 5.38 9.91
N LYS A 69 -11.59 5.32 11.26
CA LYS A 69 -11.29 4.07 11.99
C LYS A 69 -12.32 2.98 11.70
N ARG A 70 -13.60 3.31 11.65
CA ARG A 70 -14.66 2.36 11.33
C ARG A 70 -14.50 1.78 9.94
N VAL A 71 -14.31 2.64 8.93
CA VAL A 71 -14.12 2.19 7.54
C VAL A 71 -12.85 1.36 7.41
N GLY A 72 -11.73 1.83 7.96
CA GLY A 72 -10.46 1.12 7.92
C GLY A 72 -10.51 -0.24 8.61
N ASN A 73 -11.08 -0.30 9.81
CA ASN A 73 -11.19 -1.56 10.55
C ASN A 73 -12.09 -2.59 9.84
N ASN A 74 -13.16 -2.15 9.16
CA ASN A 74 -13.99 -3.04 8.36
C ASN A 74 -13.20 -3.66 7.21
N ILE A 75 -12.40 -2.86 6.49
CA ILE A 75 -11.55 -3.34 5.40
C ILE A 75 -10.47 -4.28 5.95
N ILE A 76 -9.78 -3.90 7.02
CA ILE A 76 -8.75 -4.72 7.67
C ILE A 76 -9.31 -6.07 8.12
N ALA A 77 -10.48 -6.09 8.75
CA ALA A 77 -11.13 -7.32 9.19
C ALA A 77 -11.44 -8.26 8.02
N SER A 78 -11.98 -7.72 6.92
CA SER A 78 -12.30 -8.47 5.71
C SER A 78 -11.05 -9.02 5.03
N VAL A 79 -9.99 -8.21 4.91
CA VAL A 79 -8.70 -8.63 4.35
C VAL A 79 -8.07 -9.72 5.20
N LYS A 80 -8.01 -9.56 6.54
CA LYS A 80 -7.48 -10.59 7.44
C LYS A 80 -8.23 -11.90 7.31
N SER A 81 -9.56 -11.86 7.28
CA SER A 81 -10.40 -13.04 7.09
C SER A 81 -10.08 -13.72 5.76
N TYR A 82 -10.03 -12.96 4.68
CA TYR A 82 -9.70 -13.49 3.36
C TYR A 82 -8.30 -14.14 3.33
N MET A 83 -7.28 -13.46 3.82
CA MET A 83 -5.90 -13.94 3.84
C MET A 83 -5.77 -15.25 4.62
N ASN A 84 -6.38 -15.34 5.80
CA ASN A 84 -6.36 -16.54 6.62
C ASN A 84 -7.08 -17.72 5.94
N ASN A 85 -8.24 -17.47 5.34
CA ASN A 85 -9.05 -18.51 4.72
C ASN A 85 -8.48 -19.05 3.39
N ASN A 86 -7.55 -18.30 2.77
CA ASN A 86 -6.96 -18.66 1.48
C ASN A 86 -5.47 -19.04 1.57
N GLY A 87 -4.96 -19.30 2.78
CA GLY A 87 -3.58 -19.78 2.98
C GLY A 87 -2.50 -18.70 2.96
N TYR A 88 -2.89 -17.41 2.99
CA TYR A 88 -1.96 -16.28 3.02
C TYR A 88 -1.75 -15.68 4.42
N GLY A 89 -2.34 -16.27 5.47
CA GLY A 89 -2.29 -15.74 6.85
C GLY A 89 -0.88 -15.50 7.37
N GLU A 90 0.07 -16.37 7.02
CA GLU A 90 1.48 -16.21 7.39
C GLU A 90 2.11 -14.91 6.89
N SER A 91 1.70 -14.40 5.73
CA SER A 91 2.24 -13.17 5.15
C SER A 91 1.83 -11.90 5.90
N ILE A 92 0.80 -11.97 6.73
CA ILE A 92 0.29 -10.84 7.51
C ILE A 92 0.33 -11.05 9.02
N LYS A 93 0.90 -12.18 9.51
CA LYS A 93 0.88 -12.53 10.94
C LYS A 93 1.57 -11.51 11.84
N ASN A 94 2.59 -10.84 11.32
CA ASN A 94 3.37 -9.84 12.05
C ASN A 94 2.86 -8.40 11.82
N TYR A 95 1.74 -8.22 11.12
CA TYR A 95 1.17 -6.89 10.90
C TYR A 95 0.53 -6.37 12.20
N GLN A 96 0.83 -5.12 12.51
CA GLN A 96 0.30 -4.39 13.67
C GLN A 96 -0.61 -3.27 13.17
N TRP A 97 -1.79 -3.66 12.70
CA TRP A 97 -2.77 -2.76 12.11
C TRP A 97 -3.13 -1.61 13.04
N GLU A 98 -3.00 -0.39 12.55
CA GLU A 98 -3.34 0.81 13.28
C GLU A 98 -3.79 1.90 12.31
N VAL A 99 -4.88 2.61 12.66
CA VAL A 99 -5.44 3.69 11.85
C VAL A 99 -5.47 4.96 12.67
N ASN A 100 -4.76 5.99 12.20
CA ASN A 100 -4.79 7.33 12.78
C ASN A 100 -5.21 8.38 11.75
N VAL A 101 -5.74 9.48 12.26
CA VAL A 101 -6.17 10.62 11.43
C VAL A 101 -5.41 11.85 11.87
N VAL A 102 -4.84 12.53 10.91
CA VAL A 102 -4.05 13.76 11.14
C VAL A 102 -4.78 14.94 10.55
N GLN A 103 -4.95 15.99 11.35
CA GLN A 103 -5.52 17.25 10.91
C GLN A 103 -4.53 17.95 9.97
N SER A 104 -4.84 17.99 8.69
CA SER A 104 -4.06 18.65 7.66
C SER A 104 -4.96 19.07 6.51
N LYS A 105 -4.57 20.10 5.77
CA LYS A 105 -5.22 20.49 4.51
C LYS A 105 -4.79 19.65 3.32
N GLU A 106 -3.75 18.85 3.48
CA GLU A 106 -3.23 18.00 2.42
C GLU A 106 -4.25 16.91 2.04
N LEU A 107 -4.45 16.74 0.74
CA LEU A 107 -5.21 15.62 0.20
C LEU A 107 -4.29 14.42 0.17
N ASN A 108 -4.22 13.68 1.26
CA ASN A 108 -3.31 12.55 1.38
C ASN A 108 -3.83 11.44 2.31
N ALA A 109 -3.36 10.23 2.06
CA ALA A 109 -3.47 9.05 2.92
C ALA A 109 -2.32 8.10 2.59
N TRP A 110 -1.94 7.24 3.51
CA TRP A 110 -0.90 6.25 3.26
C TRP A 110 -0.98 5.05 4.21
N CYS A 111 -0.40 3.94 3.78
CA CYS A 111 -0.22 2.74 4.58
C CYS A 111 1.22 2.25 4.48
N MET A 112 1.94 2.26 5.60
CA MET A 112 3.28 1.66 5.69
C MET A 112 3.20 0.14 5.78
N PRO A 113 4.30 -0.57 5.46
CA PRO A 113 4.43 -2.00 5.73
C PRO A 113 4.01 -2.34 7.16
N GLY A 114 3.33 -3.46 7.32
CA GLY A 114 2.83 -3.89 8.63
C GLY A 114 1.51 -3.26 9.04
N GLY A 115 0.85 -2.47 8.16
CA GLY A 115 -0.52 -2.00 8.36
C GLY A 115 -0.64 -0.73 9.19
N LYS A 116 0.36 0.14 9.18
CA LYS A 116 0.31 1.46 9.84
C LYS A 116 -0.28 2.48 8.87
N ILE A 117 -1.50 2.96 9.15
CA ILE A 117 -2.32 3.77 8.25
C ILE A 117 -2.52 5.16 8.83
N VAL A 118 -2.33 6.17 8.00
CA VAL A 118 -2.69 7.56 8.29
C VAL A 118 -3.60 8.10 7.18
N VAL A 119 -4.65 8.79 7.59
CA VAL A 119 -5.52 9.56 6.70
C VAL A 119 -5.50 11.01 7.14
N TYR A 120 -5.24 11.91 6.20
CA TYR A 120 -5.27 13.36 6.46
C TYR A 120 -6.69 13.88 6.28
N THR A 121 -7.12 14.81 7.15
CA THR A 121 -8.48 15.35 7.08
C THR A 121 -8.79 16.04 5.75
N GLY A 122 -7.77 16.58 5.08
CA GLY A 122 -7.92 17.25 3.78
C GLY A 122 -8.49 16.38 2.67
N ILE A 123 -8.30 15.04 2.73
CA ILE A 123 -8.85 14.13 1.71
C ILE A 123 -10.35 13.85 1.91
N LEU A 124 -10.89 14.04 3.11
CA LEU A 124 -12.26 13.67 3.47
C LEU A 124 -13.34 14.38 2.63
N PRO A 125 -13.23 15.68 2.31
CA PRO A 125 -14.16 16.31 1.38
C PRO A 125 -14.20 15.67 -0.01
N VAL A 126 -13.07 15.12 -0.49
CA VAL A 126 -12.97 14.46 -1.81
C VAL A 126 -13.52 13.04 -1.73
N THR A 127 -13.29 12.31 -0.64
CA THR A 127 -13.88 10.99 -0.43
C THR A 127 -15.41 11.08 -0.28
N LYS A 128 -15.92 12.14 0.35
CA LYS A 128 -17.33 12.50 0.50
C LYS A 128 -18.11 11.59 1.46
N ASP A 129 -17.97 10.28 1.35
CA ASP A 129 -18.70 9.27 2.11
C ASP A 129 -17.82 8.05 2.44
N ASP A 130 -18.38 7.09 3.15
CA ASP A 130 -17.69 5.87 3.55
C ASP A 130 -17.20 5.05 2.37
N ALA A 131 -17.91 5.00 1.26
CA ALA A 131 -17.53 4.22 0.10
C ALA A 131 -16.37 4.89 -0.68
N GLY A 132 -16.37 6.23 -0.79
CA GLY A 132 -15.22 6.97 -1.31
C GLY A 132 -14.00 6.87 -0.39
N LEU A 133 -14.20 6.91 0.92
CA LEU A 133 -13.12 6.68 1.89
C LEU A 133 -12.58 5.25 1.80
N ALA A 134 -13.45 4.26 1.64
CA ALA A 134 -13.07 2.87 1.44
C ALA A 134 -12.27 2.65 0.13
N THR A 135 -12.52 3.46 -0.90
CA THR A 135 -11.69 3.45 -2.12
C THR A 135 -10.24 3.80 -1.82
N VAL A 136 -10.02 4.89 -1.08
CA VAL A 136 -8.65 5.32 -0.69
C VAL A 136 -8.01 4.30 0.23
N MET A 137 -8.68 3.93 1.31
CA MET A 137 -8.12 3.03 2.31
C MET A 137 -7.89 1.61 1.76
N GLY A 138 -8.78 1.14 0.89
CA GLY A 138 -8.60 -0.13 0.17
C GLY A 138 -7.36 -0.13 -0.71
N HIS A 139 -7.13 0.97 -1.45
CA HIS A 139 -5.95 1.17 -2.27
C HIS A 139 -4.66 1.17 -1.43
N GLU A 140 -4.63 1.91 -0.31
CA GLU A 140 -3.48 1.96 0.59
C GLU A 140 -3.18 0.61 1.25
N ILE A 141 -4.21 -0.08 1.72
CA ILE A 141 -4.07 -1.43 2.27
C ILE A 141 -3.58 -2.41 1.20
N ALA A 142 -4.00 -2.24 -0.06
CA ALA A 142 -3.55 -3.07 -1.17
C ALA A 142 -2.04 -2.93 -1.41
N HIS A 143 -1.49 -1.71 -1.33
CA HIS A 143 -0.03 -1.52 -1.40
C HIS A 143 0.71 -2.30 -0.31
N ALA A 144 0.20 -2.31 0.92
CA ALA A 144 0.80 -3.06 2.02
C ALA A 144 0.70 -4.57 1.80
N ILE A 145 -0.47 -5.09 1.42
CA ILE A 145 -0.70 -6.53 1.18
C ILE A 145 0.09 -7.04 -0.03
N ALA A 146 0.17 -6.27 -1.12
CA ALA A 146 0.97 -6.62 -2.28
C ALA A 146 2.49 -6.49 -2.02
N GLY A 147 2.89 -5.87 -0.90
CA GLY A 147 4.29 -5.66 -0.51
C GLY A 147 5.04 -4.75 -1.47
N HIS A 148 4.36 -3.76 -2.03
CA HIS A 148 4.92 -2.83 -3.02
C HIS A 148 6.13 -2.06 -2.47
N SER A 149 6.13 -1.75 -1.18
CA SER A 149 7.26 -1.08 -0.51
C SER A 149 8.51 -1.98 -0.48
N ALA A 150 8.37 -3.25 -0.09
CA ALA A 150 9.49 -4.20 -0.05
C ALA A 150 10.02 -4.49 -1.47
N GLU A 151 9.11 -4.60 -2.46
CA GLU A 151 9.50 -4.74 -3.86
C GLU A 151 10.30 -3.53 -4.35
N ARG A 152 9.85 -2.32 -4.00
CA ARG A 152 10.54 -1.09 -4.39
C ARG A 152 11.91 -0.96 -3.71
N MET A 153 12.00 -1.25 -2.40
CA MET A 153 13.28 -1.31 -1.70
C MET A 153 14.22 -2.30 -2.38
N SER A 154 13.71 -3.47 -2.77
CA SER A 154 14.49 -4.49 -3.47
C SER A 154 15.01 -4.00 -4.83
N LYS A 155 14.17 -3.31 -5.61
CA LYS A 155 14.55 -2.70 -6.89
C LYS A 155 15.60 -1.62 -6.71
N GLU A 156 15.46 -0.78 -5.69
CA GLU A 156 16.42 0.27 -5.37
C GLU A 156 17.76 -0.31 -4.95
N MET A 157 17.77 -1.35 -4.12
CA MET A 157 18.99 -2.06 -3.77
C MET A 157 19.71 -2.62 -5.00
N VAL A 158 18.98 -3.20 -5.94
CA VAL A 158 19.57 -3.70 -7.21
C VAL A 158 20.12 -2.54 -8.04
N SER A 159 19.41 -1.42 -8.13
CA SER A 159 19.88 -0.24 -8.88
C SER A 159 21.17 0.35 -8.31
N GLN A 160 21.35 0.26 -7.00
CA GLN A 160 22.56 0.69 -6.30
C GLN A 160 23.69 -0.35 -6.32
N GLY A 161 23.52 -1.47 -7.06
CA GLY A 161 24.50 -2.55 -7.14
C GLY A 161 24.56 -3.43 -5.88
N ILE A 162 23.60 -3.25 -4.95
CA ILE A 162 23.54 -4.00 -3.71
C ILE A 162 22.82 -5.34 -3.99
N GLY A 163 23.51 -6.43 -3.88
CA GLY A 163 22.90 -7.77 -4.00
C GLY A 163 23.28 -8.57 -5.24
N VAL A 164 24.16 -8.04 -6.12
CA VAL A 164 24.60 -8.76 -7.33
C VAL A 164 25.90 -9.55 -7.11
N ALA A 165 26.67 -9.26 -6.08
CA ALA A 165 27.91 -9.94 -5.77
C ALA A 165 27.93 -10.47 -4.34
N GLY A 166 27.61 -11.73 -4.13
CA GLY A 166 28.03 -12.61 -3.00
C GLY A 166 28.12 -12.09 -1.55
N ASN A 167 28.06 -10.79 -1.31
CA ASN A 167 28.26 -10.14 -0.01
C ASN A 167 26.94 -9.77 0.73
N VAL A 168 25.83 -10.37 0.33
CA VAL A 168 24.47 -10.03 0.81
C VAL A 168 24.26 -10.33 2.30
N ALA A 169 25.13 -11.13 2.93
CA ALA A 169 24.84 -11.62 4.29
C ALA A 169 25.26 -10.67 5.42
N LEU A 170 26.28 -9.83 5.23
CA LEU A 170 26.91 -9.08 6.32
C LEU A 170 26.56 -7.59 6.41
N SER A 171 26.01 -6.98 5.35
CA SER A 171 25.68 -5.56 5.31
C SER A 171 24.18 -5.26 5.20
N LYS A 172 23.31 -6.27 5.26
CA LYS A 172 21.88 -6.16 4.98
C LYS A 172 21.14 -5.10 5.83
N ASN A 173 21.45 -4.96 7.09
CA ASN A 173 20.70 -4.08 7.97
C ASN A 173 20.99 -2.59 7.71
N ALA A 174 22.25 -2.19 7.59
CA ALA A 174 22.62 -0.78 7.38
C ALA A 174 22.21 -0.28 5.98
N GLN A 175 22.37 -1.12 4.96
CA GLN A 175 21.98 -0.79 3.59
C GLN A 175 20.46 -0.76 3.42
N SER A 176 19.73 -1.72 3.99
CA SER A 176 18.27 -1.72 4.01
C SER A 176 17.73 -0.50 4.74
N GLN A 177 18.36 -0.10 5.86
CA GLN A 177 18.01 1.11 6.60
C GLN A 177 18.26 2.37 5.76
N SER A 178 19.40 2.46 5.08
CA SER A 178 19.72 3.59 4.19
C SER A 178 18.71 3.71 3.05
N VAL A 179 18.39 2.61 2.39
CA VAL A 179 17.38 2.58 1.32
C VAL A 179 16.00 2.93 1.88
N PHE A 180 15.62 2.39 3.04
CA PHE A 180 14.37 2.73 3.70
C PHE A 180 14.28 4.24 4.00
N ASN A 181 15.33 4.80 4.61
CA ASN A 181 15.39 6.23 4.93
C ASN A 181 15.30 7.11 3.67
N THR A 182 15.94 6.70 2.58
CA THR A 182 15.86 7.40 1.29
C THR A 182 14.44 7.37 0.73
N LEU A 183 13.75 6.24 0.87
CA LEU A 183 12.41 6.04 0.32
C LEU A 183 11.31 6.61 1.21
N TYR A 184 11.49 6.66 2.52
CA TYR A 184 10.48 7.11 3.49
C TYR A 184 10.85 8.43 4.19
N GLY A 185 12.00 9.02 3.87
CA GLY A 185 12.35 10.37 4.31
C GLY A 185 12.47 10.54 5.82
N VAL A 186 13.16 9.62 6.52
CA VAL A 186 13.40 9.76 7.95
C VAL A 186 14.17 11.06 8.22
N GLY A 187 13.58 11.96 9.00
CA GLY A 187 14.12 13.30 9.28
C GLY A 187 13.65 14.42 8.34
N THR A 188 12.79 14.11 7.38
CA THR A 188 12.06 15.07 6.54
C THR A 188 10.58 14.71 6.51
N PRO A 189 9.66 15.60 6.05
CA PRO A 189 8.27 15.19 5.82
C PRO A 189 8.28 13.89 5.03
N ILE A 190 7.56 12.87 5.53
CA ILE A 190 7.56 11.53 4.92
C ILE A 190 7.33 11.71 3.42
N VAL A 191 8.41 11.57 2.64
CA VAL A 191 8.32 11.60 1.19
C VAL A 191 7.74 10.26 0.78
N MET A 192 6.43 10.26 0.57
CA MET A 192 5.72 9.07 0.13
C MET A 192 6.27 8.59 -1.19
N LEU A 193 6.49 7.30 -1.26
CA LEU A 193 7.01 6.64 -2.44
C LEU A 193 6.09 6.85 -3.63
N LYS A 194 6.63 7.37 -4.71
CA LYS A 194 5.95 7.30 -6.01
C LYS A 194 5.99 5.85 -6.49
N TYR A 195 4.84 5.20 -6.51
CA TYR A 195 4.73 3.83 -7.00
C TYR A 195 4.79 3.77 -8.53
N GLY A 196 5.26 2.65 -9.04
CA GLY A 196 5.27 2.41 -10.49
C GLY A 196 3.84 2.14 -11.01
N ARG A 197 3.62 2.40 -12.31
CA ARG A 197 2.30 2.23 -12.94
C ARG A 197 1.68 0.84 -12.69
N ASP A 198 2.47 -0.22 -12.76
CA ASP A 198 1.96 -1.59 -12.55
C ASP A 198 1.53 -1.83 -11.11
N GLN A 199 2.25 -1.23 -10.15
CA GLN A 199 1.91 -1.29 -8.73
C GLN A 199 0.63 -0.51 -8.43
N GLU A 200 0.43 0.65 -9.08
CA GLU A 200 -0.82 1.41 -8.98
C GLU A 200 -2.01 0.63 -9.53
N LEU A 201 -1.84 0.00 -10.69
CA LEU A 201 -2.88 -0.83 -11.29
C LEU A 201 -3.25 -2.04 -10.41
N GLU A 202 -2.25 -2.68 -9.82
CA GLU A 202 -2.47 -3.78 -8.88
C GLU A 202 -3.16 -3.30 -7.61
N ALA A 203 -2.75 -2.14 -7.07
CA ALA A 203 -3.37 -1.55 -5.89
C ALA A 203 -4.82 -1.10 -6.15
N ASP A 204 -5.14 -0.55 -7.32
CA ASP A 204 -6.51 -0.24 -7.71
C ASP A 204 -7.38 -1.50 -7.77
N ARG A 205 -6.90 -2.55 -8.46
CA ARG A 205 -7.64 -3.82 -8.57
C ARG A 205 -7.88 -4.45 -7.21
N LEU A 206 -6.85 -4.61 -6.39
CA LEU A 206 -6.95 -5.19 -5.06
C LEU A 206 -7.78 -4.32 -4.12
N GLY A 207 -7.62 -3.00 -4.18
CA GLY A 207 -8.37 -2.04 -3.38
C GLY A 207 -9.88 -2.12 -3.62
N LEU A 208 -10.29 -2.25 -4.88
CA LEU A 208 -11.70 -2.49 -5.25
C LEU A 208 -12.23 -3.80 -4.66
N ILE A 209 -11.43 -4.86 -4.68
CA ILE A 209 -11.80 -6.15 -4.08
C ILE A 209 -11.91 -6.01 -2.55
N PHE A 210 -10.97 -5.35 -1.90
CA PHE A 210 -10.95 -5.20 -0.45
C PHE A 210 -12.12 -4.37 0.06
N MET A 211 -12.43 -3.23 -0.60
CA MET A 211 -13.62 -2.45 -0.23
C MET A 211 -14.92 -3.24 -0.45
N ALA A 212 -14.99 -4.02 -1.53
CA ALA A 212 -16.14 -4.87 -1.83
C ALA A 212 -16.33 -5.98 -0.79
N MET A 213 -15.27 -6.64 -0.36
CA MET A 213 -15.28 -7.63 0.73
C MET A 213 -15.75 -7.01 2.06
N ALA A 214 -15.47 -5.74 2.29
CA ALA A 214 -15.92 -5.00 3.46
C ALA A 214 -17.35 -4.44 3.34
N GLY A 215 -18.06 -4.75 2.25
CA GLY A 215 -19.44 -4.32 2.02
C GLY A 215 -19.60 -2.91 1.46
N TYR A 216 -18.52 -2.27 1.02
CA TYR A 216 -18.56 -0.97 0.35
C TYR A 216 -18.68 -1.15 -1.17
N ASN A 217 -19.58 -0.35 -1.79
CA ASN A 217 -19.84 -0.45 -3.22
C ASN A 217 -18.60 -0.01 -4.05
N PRO A 218 -17.94 -0.91 -4.80
CA PRO A 218 -16.73 -0.58 -5.55
C PRO A 218 -16.97 0.39 -6.72
N GLN A 219 -18.23 0.57 -7.17
CA GLN A 219 -18.59 1.56 -8.19
C GLN A 219 -18.23 3.00 -7.74
N SER A 220 -18.22 3.25 -6.43
CA SER A 220 -17.87 4.56 -5.85
C SER A 220 -16.43 5.00 -6.17
N ALA A 221 -15.55 4.08 -6.50
CA ALA A 221 -14.18 4.39 -6.92
C ALA A 221 -14.14 5.26 -8.18
N VAL A 222 -15.04 5.03 -9.13
CA VAL A 222 -15.11 5.84 -10.36
C VAL A 222 -15.38 7.30 -10.03
N SER A 223 -16.41 7.58 -9.23
CA SER A 223 -16.76 8.94 -8.85
C SER A 223 -15.72 9.59 -7.91
N PHE A 224 -15.05 8.81 -7.07
CA PHE A 224 -13.93 9.29 -6.25
C PHE A 224 -12.78 9.79 -7.14
N TRP A 225 -12.32 8.98 -8.10
CA TRP A 225 -11.22 9.38 -8.99
C TRP A 225 -11.58 10.54 -9.90
N GLN A 226 -12.84 10.67 -10.32
CA GLN A 226 -13.33 11.87 -11.02
C GLN A 226 -13.18 13.12 -10.16
N ARG A 227 -13.64 13.09 -8.89
CA ARG A 227 -13.47 14.21 -7.96
C ARG A 227 -12.00 14.51 -7.66
N MET A 228 -11.16 13.48 -7.50
CA MET A 228 -9.74 13.65 -7.24
C MET A 228 -9.03 14.31 -8.44
N SER A 229 -9.38 13.95 -9.66
CA SER A 229 -8.87 14.58 -10.87
C SER A 229 -9.30 16.05 -10.96
N SER A 230 -10.59 16.34 -10.71
CA SER A 230 -11.09 17.73 -10.71
C SER A 230 -10.47 18.58 -9.60
N ALA A 231 -10.14 18.00 -8.45
CA ALA A 231 -9.45 18.72 -7.36
C ALA A 231 -8.01 19.12 -7.73
N SER A 232 -7.45 18.55 -8.78
CA SER A 232 -6.11 18.89 -9.31
C SER A 232 -6.14 19.91 -10.44
N GLU A 233 -7.29 20.14 -11.05
CA GLU A 233 -7.42 21.09 -12.18
C GLU A 233 -7.17 22.52 -11.71
N GLY A 234 -6.33 23.24 -12.44
CA GLY A 234 -5.96 24.61 -12.12
C GLY A 234 -4.96 24.81 -10.99
N SER A 235 -4.50 23.73 -10.35
CA SER A 235 -3.47 23.78 -9.32
C SER A 235 -2.07 23.77 -9.94
N GLN A 236 -1.18 24.68 -9.49
CA GLN A 236 0.22 24.68 -9.92
C GLN A 236 0.99 23.44 -9.42
N LYS A 237 0.53 22.84 -8.32
CA LYS A 237 1.09 21.60 -7.74
C LYS A 237 -0.06 20.60 -7.57
N PRO A 238 0.05 19.39 -8.14
CA PRO A 238 -0.96 18.36 -7.92
C PRO A 238 -1.08 18.03 -6.43
N PRO A 239 -2.27 17.58 -5.96
CA PRO A 239 -2.42 17.08 -4.61
C PRO A 239 -1.35 16.03 -4.29
N GLU A 240 -0.88 15.96 -3.04
CA GLU A 240 0.18 15.05 -2.61
C GLU A 240 -0.18 13.59 -2.94
N PHE A 241 -1.43 13.20 -2.74
CA PHE A 241 -1.92 11.88 -3.12
C PHE A 241 -1.70 11.56 -4.61
N LEU A 242 -1.90 12.52 -5.51
CA LEU A 242 -1.63 12.33 -6.94
C LEU A 242 -0.13 12.39 -7.29
N SER A 243 0.68 13.01 -6.43
CA SER A 243 2.14 13.04 -6.61
C SER A 243 2.75 11.67 -6.33
N THR A 244 2.21 10.94 -5.36
CA THR A 244 2.64 9.60 -4.96
C THR A 244 1.92 8.49 -5.72
N HIS A 245 0.64 8.71 -6.08
CA HIS A 245 -0.23 7.82 -6.83
C HIS A 245 -0.68 8.48 -8.14
N PRO A 246 0.18 8.50 -9.17
CA PRO A 246 -0.12 9.21 -10.40
C PRO A 246 -1.41 8.72 -11.04
N SER A 247 -2.29 9.68 -11.37
CA SER A 247 -3.48 9.41 -12.17
C SER A 247 -3.21 9.86 -13.61
N ASP A 248 -3.43 8.97 -14.55
CA ASP A 248 -3.49 9.30 -15.97
C ASP A 248 -4.96 9.25 -16.46
N ALA A 249 -5.21 9.81 -17.63
CA ALA A 249 -6.53 9.87 -18.22
C ALA A 249 -7.17 8.47 -18.42
N THR A 250 -6.38 7.38 -18.35
CA THR A 250 -6.85 6.01 -18.54
C THR A 250 -7.19 5.30 -17.24
N ARG A 251 -6.82 5.86 -16.06
CA ARG A 251 -7.02 5.22 -14.75
C ARG A 251 -8.49 4.91 -14.48
N ILE A 252 -9.40 5.85 -14.76
CA ILE A 252 -10.84 5.65 -14.57
C ILE A 252 -11.35 4.49 -15.44
N GLY A 253 -10.92 4.42 -16.70
CA GLY A 253 -11.30 3.30 -17.58
C GLY A 253 -10.79 1.95 -17.08
N ARG A 254 -9.57 1.90 -16.53
CA ARG A 254 -9.03 0.67 -15.94
C ARG A 254 -9.78 0.25 -14.68
N ILE A 255 -10.16 1.20 -13.83
CA ILE A 255 -11.00 0.96 -12.66
C ILE A 255 -12.34 0.37 -13.10
N GLN A 256 -12.99 0.96 -14.12
CA GLN A 256 -14.24 0.44 -14.67
C GLN A 256 -14.10 -1.00 -15.19
N ASN A 257 -12.99 -1.32 -15.84
CA ASN A 257 -12.69 -2.67 -16.32
C ASN A 257 -12.46 -3.69 -15.18
N ALA A 258 -12.00 -3.24 -14.02
CA ALA A 258 -11.78 -4.09 -12.84
C ALA A 258 -13.06 -4.29 -11.98
N LEU A 259 -14.10 -3.45 -12.16
CA LEU A 259 -15.33 -3.54 -11.39
C LEU A 259 -16.02 -4.91 -11.46
N PRO A 260 -16.14 -5.61 -12.62
CA PRO A 260 -16.82 -6.91 -12.68
C PRO A 260 -16.22 -7.98 -11.76
N GLU A 261 -14.91 -7.92 -11.50
CA GLU A 261 -14.25 -8.80 -10.54
C GLU A 261 -14.64 -8.42 -9.10
N ALA A 262 -14.50 -7.17 -8.73
CA ALA A 262 -14.84 -6.66 -7.39
C ALA A 262 -16.33 -6.87 -7.06
N GLN A 263 -17.21 -6.79 -8.05
CA GLN A 263 -18.64 -7.01 -7.92
C GLN A 263 -18.97 -8.41 -7.39
N LYS A 264 -18.20 -9.42 -7.75
CA LYS A 264 -18.41 -10.80 -7.26
C LYS A 264 -18.25 -10.85 -5.72
N TYR A 265 -17.23 -10.16 -5.19
CA TYR A 265 -16.99 -10.09 -3.76
C TYR A 265 -18.06 -9.25 -3.05
N TYR A 266 -18.48 -8.13 -3.62
CA TYR A 266 -19.54 -7.29 -3.07
C TYR A 266 -20.86 -8.04 -2.96
N LYS A 267 -21.27 -8.74 -4.02
CA LYS A 267 -22.48 -9.56 -4.04
C LYS A 267 -22.41 -10.69 -3.02
N SER A 268 -21.27 -11.35 -2.92
CA SER A 268 -21.05 -12.42 -1.93
C SER A 268 -21.21 -11.92 -0.49
N THR A 269 -20.73 -10.71 -0.20
CA THR A 269 -20.77 -10.12 1.15
C THR A 269 -22.13 -9.52 1.50
N THR A 270 -22.78 -8.84 0.57
CA THR A 270 -23.99 -8.04 0.85
C THR A 270 -25.28 -8.68 0.40
N GLY A 271 -25.22 -9.71 -0.47
CA GLY A 271 -26.38 -10.27 -1.16
C GLY A 271 -27.02 -9.31 -2.20
N LYS A 272 -26.45 -8.11 -2.40
CA LYS A 272 -27.00 -7.07 -3.26
C LYS A 272 -26.24 -7.01 -4.59
N PRO A 273 -26.96 -6.85 -5.72
CA PRO A 273 -26.31 -6.49 -6.97
C PRO A 273 -25.81 -5.04 -6.87
N ILE A 274 -24.73 -4.74 -7.59
CA ILE A 274 -24.32 -3.36 -7.79
C ILE A 274 -25.34 -2.71 -8.74
N LYS A 275 -25.88 -1.58 -8.32
CA LYS A 275 -26.75 -0.74 -9.14
C LYS A 275 -25.90 0.26 -9.92
#